data_0d6fd16193bcab63cba6020c4d5cef36
#
_entry.id   0d6fd16193bcab63cba6020c4d5cef36
#
_cell.length_a   1.000
_cell.length_b   1.000
_cell.length_c   1.000
_cell.angle_alpha   90.00
_cell.angle_beta   90.00
_cell.angle_gamma   90.00
#
_symmetry.space_group_name_H-M   'P 1'
#
loop_
_entity.id
_entity.type
_entity.pdbx_description
1 polymer ?
#
loop_
_entity_poly.entity_id
_entity_poly.type
_entity_poly.pdbx_seq_one_letter_code
_entity_poly.pdbx_strand_id
1 'polypeptide(L)'
;MPRMALRGSHLGSGLKGLGVAAALIVGAFGYTRVMARLGSGEPPPLVPVEQRAERIRLLKSERRLELWRGDTLLRSYRVSLGSDADGGPKLREGDERTPEGRYRIDWRNPRSMAHLSLHISYPSEADAERARLAGVPPGGDIMIHGLPNGWGWLAPLHHLWDWTNGCIGVTNAEMQEIWSLVPTGTPVELGG
;
A
#
# COMPACT_ATOMS: atom_id res chain seq x y z
N MET A 1 10.63 -67.92 -14.64
CA MET A 1 11.49 -66.72 -14.37
C MET A 1 10.68 -65.47 -14.69
N PRO A 2 10.22 -64.68 -13.74
CA PRO A 2 9.48 -63.43 -14.00
C PRO A 2 10.48 -62.27 -14.25
N ARG A 3 10.25 -61.53 -15.33
CA ARG A 3 10.96 -60.30 -15.67
C ARG A 3 10.56 -59.17 -14.73
N MET A 4 11.50 -58.66 -13.99
CA MET A 4 11.37 -57.48 -13.14
C MET A 4 11.36 -56.22 -14.04
N ALA A 5 10.21 -55.58 -14.15
CA ALA A 5 10.07 -54.28 -14.84
C ALA A 5 10.62 -53.18 -13.92
N LEU A 6 11.70 -52.51 -14.34
CA LEU A 6 12.24 -51.33 -13.70
C LEU A 6 11.26 -50.16 -13.89
N ARG A 7 10.68 -49.71 -12.76
CA ARG A 7 9.90 -48.44 -12.71
C ARG A 7 10.87 -47.28 -12.93
N GLY A 8 10.78 -46.67 -14.11
CA GLY A 8 11.49 -45.44 -14.45
C GLY A 8 11.05 -44.28 -13.58
N SER A 9 12.03 -43.53 -13.15
CA SER A 9 12.02 -42.45 -12.17
C SER A 9 11.10 -41.26 -12.51
N HIS A 10 10.12 -40.96 -11.65
CA HIS A 10 9.34 -39.73 -11.61
C HIS A 10 10.10 -38.53 -10.97
N LEU A 11 11.40 -38.64 -10.72
CA LEU A 11 12.19 -37.56 -10.13
C LEU A 11 12.46 -36.38 -11.08
N GLY A 12 12.42 -36.60 -12.39
CA GLY A 12 12.79 -35.57 -13.37
C GLY A 12 11.76 -34.46 -13.58
N SER A 13 10.47 -34.68 -13.27
CA SER A 13 9.42 -33.67 -13.44
C SER A 13 9.37 -32.63 -12.31
N GLY A 14 9.69 -33.04 -11.09
CA GLY A 14 9.72 -32.14 -9.94
C GLY A 14 10.85 -31.11 -10.01
N LEU A 15 12.05 -31.52 -10.45
CA LEU A 15 13.20 -30.63 -10.58
C LEU A 15 12.99 -29.56 -11.67
N LYS A 16 12.36 -29.93 -12.78
CA LYS A 16 12.02 -28.98 -13.85
C LYS A 16 10.96 -27.97 -13.40
N GLY A 17 9.97 -28.39 -12.61
CA GLY A 17 8.95 -27.50 -12.02
C GLY A 17 9.55 -26.49 -11.05
N LEU A 18 10.48 -26.91 -10.19
CA LEU A 18 11.19 -26.01 -9.27
C LEU A 18 12.04 -24.96 -10.02
N GLY A 19 12.74 -25.36 -11.07
CA GLY A 19 13.54 -24.45 -11.90
C GLY A 19 12.70 -23.38 -12.58
N VAL A 20 11.54 -23.74 -13.14
CA VAL A 20 10.60 -22.79 -13.76
C VAL A 20 10.03 -21.83 -12.72
N ALA A 21 9.60 -22.31 -11.55
CA ALA A 21 9.09 -21.46 -10.49
C ALA A 21 10.13 -20.45 -10.00
N ALA A 22 11.37 -20.89 -9.78
CA ALA A 22 12.47 -20.01 -9.40
C ALA A 22 12.75 -18.94 -10.47
N ALA A 23 12.76 -19.29 -11.75
CA ALA A 23 12.96 -18.36 -12.85
C ALA A 23 11.83 -17.31 -12.94
N LEU A 24 10.57 -17.70 -12.71
CA LEU A 24 9.43 -16.78 -12.67
C LEU A 24 9.53 -15.81 -11.49
N ILE A 25 9.93 -16.26 -10.29
CA ILE A 25 10.11 -15.41 -9.12
C ILE A 25 11.23 -14.39 -9.37
N VAL A 26 12.37 -14.81 -9.90
CA VAL A 26 13.49 -13.91 -10.23
C VAL A 26 13.08 -12.91 -11.31
N GLY A 27 12.34 -13.37 -12.33
CA GLY A 27 11.82 -12.52 -13.39
C GLY A 27 10.84 -11.46 -12.85
N ALA A 28 9.88 -11.86 -12.02
CA ALA A 28 8.93 -10.95 -11.36
C ALA A 28 9.63 -9.93 -10.45
N PHE A 29 10.62 -10.37 -9.67
CA PHE A 29 11.42 -9.49 -8.83
C PHE A 29 12.20 -8.47 -9.66
N GLY A 30 12.90 -8.92 -10.71
CA GLY A 30 13.62 -8.04 -11.63
C GLY A 30 12.70 -7.03 -12.31
N TYR A 31 11.55 -7.48 -12.82
CA TYR A 31 10.52 -6.64 -13.40
C TYR A 31 10.06 -5.54 -12.43
N THR A 32 9.70 -5.90 -11.20
CA THR A 32 9.26 -4.95 -10.17
C THR A 32 10.34 -3.90 -9.88
N ARG A 33 11.62 -4.31 -9.80
CA ARG A 33 12.74 -3.40 -9.57
C ARG A 33 12.96 -2.41 -10.71
N VAL A 34 12.79 -2.85 -11.95
CA VAL A 34 12.90 -1.98 -13.13
C VAL A 34 11.72 -1.01 -13.17
N MET A 35 10.49 -1.53 -13.03
CA MET A 35 9.29 -0.71 -13.10
C MET A 35 9.22 0.34 -11.99
N ALA A 36 9.70 0.01 -10.79
CA ALA A 36 9.80 0.97 -9.68
C ALA A 36 10.61 2.23 -10.02
N ARG A 37 11.58 2.12 -10.97
CA ARG A 37 12.45 3.22 -11.40
C ARG A 37 11.88 4.02 -12.57
N LEU A 38 10.99 3.43 -13.36
CA LEU A 38 10.45 4.07 -14.57
C LEU A 38 9.36 5.11 -14.25
N GLY A 39 8.83 5.09 -13.03
CA GLY A 39 7.72 5.96 -12.66
C GLY A 39 6.39 5.55 -13.31
N SER A 40 5.37 6.36 -13.16
CA SER A 40 4.00 6.01 -13.56
C SER A 40 3.24 7.10 -14.29
N GLY A 41 3.95 8.06 -14.87
CA GLY A 41 3.37 9.16 -15.64
C GLY A 41 3.22 10.45 -14.84
N GLU A 42 2.60 11.44 -15.47
CA GLU A 42 2.41 12.75 -14.87
C GLU A 42 1.22 12.77 -13.92
N PRO A 43 1.37 13.39 -12.73
CA PRO A 43 0.27 13.57 -11.80
C PRO A 43 -0.73 14.61 -12.34
N PRO A 44 -2.04 14.43 -12.11
CA PRO A 44 -3.03 15.42 -12.50
C PRO A 44 -2.88 16.70 -11.67
N PRO A 45 -3.29 17.87 -12.19
CA PRO A 45 -3.36 19.09 -11.41
C PRO A 45 -4.39 18.97 -10.27
N LEU A 46 -4.22 19.81 -9.25
CA LEU A 46 -5.25 19.96 -8.22
C LEU A 46 -6.50 20.59 -8.84
N VAL A 47 -7.67 20.10 -8.45
CA VAL A 47 -8.96 20.72 -8.75
C VAL A 47 -9.08 22.10 -8.08
N PRO A 48 -10.04 22.97 -8.51
CA PRO A 48 -10.35 24.21 -7.83
C PRO A 48 -10.56 24.03 -6.32
N VAL A 49 -10.23 25.04 -5.51
CA VAL A 49 -10.22 24.95 -4.03
C VAL A 49 -11.56 24.51 -3.48
N GLU A 50 -12.66 24.97 -4.07
CA GLU A 50 -14.03 24.65 -3.68
C GLU A 50 -14.43 23.18 -3.92
N GLN A 51 -13.62 22.41 -4.63
CA GLN A 51 -13.86 20.99 -4.90
C GLN A 51 -12.89 20.08 -4.11
N ARG A 52 -11.89 20.65 -3.42
CA ARG A 52 -10.87 19.87 -2.70
C ARG A 52 -11.42 19.27 -1.42
N ALA A 53 -10.87 18.15 -1.05
CA ALA A 53 -11.09 17.57 0.26
C ALA A 53 -10.45 18.44 1.36
N GLU A 54 -11.17 18.59 2.45
CA GLU A 54 -10.73 19.30 3.66
C GLU A 54 -10.30 18.32 4.75
N ARG A 55 -10.69 17.04 4.64
CA ARG A 55 -10.37 15.98 5.59
C ARG A 55 -10.36 14.62 4.90
N ILE A 56 -9.45 13.77 5.32
CA ILE A 56 -9.41 12.34 5.00
C ILE A 56 -9.78 11.55 6.26
N ARG A 57 -10.61 10.53 6.11
CA ARG A 57 -10.93 9.59 7.17
C ARG A 57 -10.71 8.16 6.69
N LEU A 58 -9.94 7.38 7.43
CA LEU A 58 -9.81 5.94 7.23
C LEU A 58 -10.60 5.20 8.30
N LEU A 59 -11.50 4.33 7.87
CA LEU A 59 -12.22 3.36 8.68
C LEU A 59 -11.54 2.01 8.46
N LYS A 60 -10.59 1.64 9.34
CA LYS A 60 -9.74 0.46 9.16
C LYS A 60 -10.55 -0.83 9.12
N SER A 61 -11.47 -1.01 10.05
CA SER A 61 -12.35 -2.20 10.13
C SER A 61 -13.21 -2.39 8.87
N GLU A 62 -13.50 -1.29 8.17
CA GLU A 62 -14.30 -1.30 6.94
C GLU A 62 -13.45 -1.32 5.67
N ARG A 63 -12.11 -1.22 5.79
CA ARG A 63 -11.19 -1.03 4.66
C ARG A 63 -11.67 0.08 3.73
N ARG A 64 -12.06 1.23 4.31
CA ARG A 64 -12.68 2.35 3.61
C ARG A 64 -11.97 3.68 3.89
N LEU A 65 -11.52 4.33 2.83
CA LEU A 65 -10.98 5.68 2.84
C LEU A 65 -12.04 6.65 2.35
N GLU A 66 -12.27 7.73 3.08
CA GLU A 66 -13.27 8.74 2.78
C GLU A 66 -12.62 10.12 2.63
N LEU A 67 -13.03 10.87 1.62
CA LEU A 67 -12.67 12.29 1.43
C LEU A 67 -13.89 13.15 1.75
N TRP A 68 -13.70 14.10 2.65
CA TRP A 68 -14.78 14.97 3.15
C TRP A 68 -14.49 16.44 2.87
N ARG A 69 -15.57 17.22 2.62
CA ARG A 69 -15.58 18.67 2.62
C ARG A 69 -16.68 19.16 3.56
N GLY A 70 -16.29 19.81 4.66
CA GLY A 70 -17.21 20.03 5.76
C GLY A 70 -17.89 18.72 6.15
N ASP A 71 -19.23 18.69 6.11
CA ASP A 71 -20.05 17.50 6.41
C ASP A 71 -20.47 16.71 5.14
N THR A 72 -19.93 17.08 3.97
CA THR A 72 -20.24 16.41 2.72
C THR A 72 -19.18 15.36 2.39
N LEU A 73 -19.59 14.10 2.23
CA LEU A 73 -18.76 13.04 1.70
C LEU A 73 -18.56 13.25 0.19
N LEU A 74 -17.33 13.57 -0.22
CA LEU A 74 -16.99 13.75 -1.63
C LEU A 74 -16.77 12.43 -2.34
N ARG A 75 -16.00 11.53 -1.70
CA ARG A 75 -15.57 10.24 -2.27
C ARG A 75 -15.38 9.21 -1.18
N SER A 76 -15.54 7.97 -1.58
CA SER A 76 -15.28 6.79 -0.74
C SER A 76 -14.61 5.72 -1.58
N TYR A 77 -13.52 5.13 -1.05
CA TYR A 77 -12.70 4.14 -1.74
C TYR A 77 -12.53 2.91 -0.86
N ARG A 78 -12.56 1.74 -1.47
CA ARG A 78 -12.13 0.52 -0.81
C ARG A 78 -10.61 0.43 -0.87
N VAL A 79 -9.97 0.12 0.25
CA VAL A 79 -8.50 0.14 0.37
C VAL A 79 -7.95 -1.19 0.86
N SER A 80 -6.66 -1.42 0.61
CA SER A 80 -5.87 -2.44 1.29
C SER A 80 -4.95 -1.76 2.30
N LEU A 81 -4.71 -2.40 3.41
CA LEU A 81 -3.95 -1.86 4.54
C LEU A 81 -2.67 -2.67 4.77
N GLY A 82 -2.02 -2.42 5.89
CA GLY A 82 -0.93 -3.25 6.39
C GLY A 82 -1.39 -4.68 6.64
N SER A 83 -0.55 -5.67 6.37
CA SER A 83 -0.91 -7.10 6.45
C SER A 83 -1.34 -7.55 7.85
N ASP A 84 -1.02 -6.80 8.91
CA ASP A 84 -1.52 -6.98 10.29
C ASP A 84 -2.42 -5.80 10.73
N ALA A 85 -3.25 -5.25 9.85
CA ALA A 85 -4.09 -4.09 10.16
C ALA A 85 -5.07 -4.34 11.31
N ASP A 86 -5.56 -5.57 11.47
CA ASP A 86 -6.48 -5.97 12.55
C ASP A 86 -5.78 -6.15 13.92
N GLY A 87 -4.45 -6.19 13.95
CA GLY A 87 -3.65 -6.24 15.18
C GLY A 87 -3.64 -4.94 16.01
N GLY A 88 -4.41 -3.93 15.60
CA GLY A 88 -4.51 -2.62 16.26
C GLY A 88 -3.59 -1.56 15.65
N PRO A 89 -3.26 -0.49 16.40
CA PRO A 89 -2.44 0.60 15.88
C PRO A 89 -0.99 0.17 15.65
N LYS A 90 -0.30 0.87 14.76
CA LYS A 90 1.14 0.72 14.55
C LYS A 90 1.92 1.14 15.79
N LEU A 91 2.83 0.28 16.24
CA LEU A 91 3.63 0.51 17.45
C LEU A 91 5.13 0.59 17.18
N ARG A 92 5.61 -0.05 16.11
CA ARG A 92 7.04 -0.14 15.78
C ARG A 92 7.26 -0.37 14.30
N GLU A 93 8.49 -0.18 13.86
CA GLU A 93 8.92 -0.57 12.52
C GLU A 93 8.76 -2.07 12.30
N GLY A 94 8.30 -2.47 11.10
CA GLY A 94 8.15 -3.86 10.71
C GLY A 94 6.99 -4.63 11.38
N ASP A 95 6.08 -3.94 12.08
CA ASP A 95 4.87 -4.59 12.63
C ASP A 95 3.74 -4.74 11.61
N GLU A 96 3.96 -4.24 10.40
CA GLU A 96 3.04 -4.31 9.25
C GLU A 96 1.64 -3.74 9.53
N ARG A 97 1.51 -2.89 10.55
CA ARG A 97 0.25 -2.27 10.95
C ARG A 97 0.11 -0.88 10.36
N THR A 98 -1.14 -0.54 10.04
CA THR A 98 -1.51 0.84 9.69
C THR A 98 -1.74 1.62 10.98
N PRO A 99 -1.16 2.83 11.14
CA PRO A 99 -1.31 3.62 12.36
C PRO A 99 -2.76 4.06 12.59
N GLU A 100 -3.04 4.44 13.84
CA GLU A 100 -4.29 5.07 14.26
C GLU A 100 -3.98 6.39 14.94
N GLY A 101 -4.82 7.40 14.70
CA GLY A 101 -4.63 8.73 15.24
C GLY A 101 -4.96 9.85 14.27
N ARG A 102 -4.49 11.06 14.62
CA ARG A 102 -4.66 12.25 13.80
C ARG A 102 -3.32 12.70 13.23
N TYR A 103 -3.31 12.86 11.91
CA TYR A 103 -2.14 13.20 11.12
C TYR A 103 -2.52 14.25 10.07
N ARG A 104 -1.63 14.52 9.13
CA ARG A 104 -1.89 15.32 7.92
C ARG A 104 -1.11 14.76 6.74
N ILE A 105 -1.50 15.12 5.55
CA ILE A 105 -0.66 14.96 4.35
C ILE A 105 0.43 16.03 4.43
N ASP A 106 1.68 15.65 4.61
CA ASP A 106 2.79 16.60 4.75
C ASP A 106 3.62 16.76 3.48
N TRP A 107 3.64 15.74 2.61
CA TRP A 107 4.23 15.87 1.27
C TRP A 107 3.60 14.92 0.24
N ARG A 108 3.86 15.18 -1.03
CA ARG A 108 3.29 14.48 -2.17
C ARG A 108 4.42 13.98 -3.07
N ASN A 109 4.42 12.68 -3.43
CA ASN A 109 5.46 12.07 -4.23
C ASN A 109 4.95 11.72 -5.65
N PRO A 110 5.28 12.53 -6.67
CA PRO A 110 4.89 12.25 -8.05
C PRO A 110 5.74 11.16 -8.70
N ARG A 111 6.85 10.77 -8.07
CA ARG A 111 7.77 9.73 -8.56
C ARG A 111 7.79 8.52 -7.62
N SER A 112 6.62 8.14 -7.14
CA SER A 112 6.47 6.97 -6.29
C SER A 112 6.76 5.67 -7.04
N MET A 113 7.34 4.69 -6.35
CA MET A 113 7.45 3.32 -6.85
C MET A 113 6.09 2.62 -6.96
N ALA A 114 5.05 3.22 -6.40
CA ALA A 114 3.67 2.75 -6.40
C ALA A 114 2.74 3.84 -6.98
N HIS A 115 2.91 4.16 -8.24
CA HIS A 115 2.18 5.15 -9.02
C HIS A 115 2.39 6.57 -8.51
N LEU A 116 1.52 7.10 -7.69
CA LEU A 116 1.62 8.35 -6.94
C LEU A 116 1.48 8.04 -5.46
N SER A 117 2.02 8.89 -4.58
CA SER A 117 1.76 8.72 -3.15
C SER A 117 1.64 10.04 -2.40
N LEU A 118 0.79 10.02 -1.37
CA LEU A 118 0.62 11.09 -0.39
C LEU A 118 1.15 10.58 0.94
N HIS A 119 2.13 11.26 1.50
CA HIS A 119 2.73 10.89 2.78
C HIS A 119 1.87 11.38 3.93
N ILE A 120 1.67 10.52 4.92
CA ILE A 120 0.98 10.81 6.17
C ILE A 120 2.03 11.12 7.22
N SER A 121 1.86 12.19 7.99
CA SER A 121 2.82 12.70 8.98
C SER A 121 2.98 11.77 10.21
N TYR A 122 3.09 10.46 9.98
CA TYR A 122 3.45 9.46 10.98
C TYR A 122 5.00 9.31 11.01
N PRO A 123 5.64 9.15 12.18
CA PRO A 123 5.05 9.16 13.51
C PRO A 123 4.74 10.57 14.03
N SER A 124 3.66 10.71 14.80
CA SER A 124 3.42 11.89 15.63
C SER A 124 4.40 11.92 16.81
N GLU A 125 4.47 13.04 17.54
CA GLU A 125 5.27 13.12 18.77
C GLU A 125 4.86 12.03 19.79
N ALA A 126 3.55 11.77 19.91
CA ALA A 126 3.04 10.73 20.81
C ALA A 126 3.44 9.31 20.36
N ASP A 127 3.44 9.05 19.04
CA ASP A 127 3.90 7.77 18.49
C ASP A 127 5.40 7.56 18.71
N ALA A 128 6.19 8.60 18.46
CA ALA A 128 7.63 8.57 18.65
C ALA A 128 8.00 8.36 20.14
N GLU A 129 7.32 9.05 21.05
CA GLU A 129 7.55 8.90 22.48
C GLU A 129 7.13 7.51 22.98
N ARG A 130 6.01 6.98 22.54
CA ARG A 130 5.58 5.61 22.85
C ARG A 130 6.62 4.57 22.40
N ALA A 131 7.13 4.70 21.17
CA ALA A 131 8.15 3.80 20.63
C ALA A 131 9.48 3.93 21.40
N ARG A 132 9.88 5.16 21.74
CA ARG A 132 11.07 5.44 22.57
C ARG A 132 10.99 4.77 23.95
N LEU A 133 9.84 4.87 24.62
CA LEU A 133 9.61 4.23 25.94
C LEU A 133 9.63 2.70 25.81
N ALA A 134 9.20 2.15 24.69
CA ALA A 134 9.26 0.72 24.39
C ALA A 134 10.64 0.25 23.91
N GLY A 135 11.60 1.16 23.69
CA GLY A 135 12.95 0.81 23.20
C GLY A 135 12.98 0.32 21.75
N VAL A 136 12.03 0.73 20.92
CA VAL A 136 11.92 0.30 19.50
C VAL A 136 11.82 1.51 18.56
N PRO A 137 12.26 1.41 17.29
CA PRO A 137 12.02 2.43 16.29
C PRO A 137 10.52 2.47 15.95
N PRO A 138 9.89 3.65 15.81
CA PRO A 138 8.48 3.78 15.44
C PRO A 138 8.22 3.36 13.99
N GLY A 139 9.24 3.43 13.12
CA GLY A 139 9.12 3.39 11.68
C GLY A 139 8.62 4.71 11.12
N GLY A 140 8.21 4.71 9.85
CA GLY A 140 7.76 5.89 9.12
C GLY A 140 7.25 5.53 7.73
N ASP A 141 7.27 6.51 6.82
CA ASP A 141 6.91 6.34 5.41
C ASP A 141 5.52 5.73 5.18
N ILE A 142 4.56 6.10 6.02
CA ILE A 142 3.15 5.71 5.85
C ILE A 142 2.53 6.59 4.76
N MET A 143 2.02 5.94 3.72
CA MET A 143 1.51 6.63 2.54
C MET A 143 0.14 6.11 2.11
N ILE A 144 -0.66 6.98 1.49
CA ILE A 144 -1.73 6.58 0.57
C ILE A 144 -1.09 6.48 -0.81
N HIS A 145 -1.19 5.34 -1.48
CA HIS A 145 -0.49 5.10 -2.75
C HIS A 145 -1.27 4.17 -3.69
N GLY A 146 -0.96 4.26 -4.98
CA GLY A 146 -1.47 3.34 -5.97
C GLY A 146 -0.80 1.96 -5.92
N LEU A 147 -1.00 1.16 -6.95
CA LEU A 147 -0.35 -0.14 -7.09
C LEU A 147 1.12 0.03 -7.49
N PRO A 148 1.99 -0.91 -7.14
CA PRO A 148 3.38 -0.89 -7.58
C PRO A 148 3.47 -0.72 -9.09
N ASN A 149 4.44 0.09 -9.56
CA ASN A 149 4.63 0.38 -10.98
C ASN A 149 4.77 -0.92 -11.78
N GLY A 150 4.06 -1.00 -12.91
CA GLY A 150 3.98 -2.21 -13.74
C GLY A 150 2.92 -3.24 -13.29
N TRP A 151 2.32 -3.07 -12.10
CA TRP A 151 1.32 -4.00 -11.56
C TRP A 151 -0.11 -3.42 -11.54
N GLY A 152 -0.34 -2.26 -12.19
CA GLY A 152 -1.65 -1.60 -12.23
C GLY A 152 -2.80 -2.48 -12.77
N TRP A 153 -2.50 -3.49 -13.57
CA TRP A 153 -3.47 -4.46 -14.06
C TRP A 153 -4.07 -5.36 -12.96
N LEU A 154 -3.45 -5.42 -11.78
CA LEU A 154 -3.99 -6.11 -10.60
C LEU A 154 -5.08 -5.31 -9.87
N ALA A 155 -5.45 -4.12 -10.36
CA ALA A 155 -6.47 -3.26 -9.74
C ALA A 155 -7.76 -3.99 -9.32
N PRO A 156 -8.34 -4.93 -10.11
CA PRO A 156 -9.55 -5.64 -9.70
C PRO A 156 -9.36 -6.58 -8.48
N LEU A 157 -8.13 -6.94 -8.18
CA LEU A 157 -7.79 -7.94 -7.17
C LEU A 157 -7.15 -7.34 -5.91
N HIS A 158 -6.65 -6.10 -5.97
CA HIS A 158 -5.80 -5.52 -4.92
C HIS A 158 -6.47 -5.47 -3.55
N HIS A 159 -7.80 -5.39 -3.50
CA HIS A 159 -8.57 -5.27 -2.27
C HIS A 159 -9.03 -6.63 -1.67
N LEU A 160 -8.58 -7.75 -2.23
CA LEU A 160 -8.94 -9.07 -1.72
C LEU A 160 -8.17 -9.46 -0.46
N TRP A 161 -7.04 -8.79 -0.20
CA TRP A 161 -6.22 -8.98 1.00
C TRP A 161 -5.44 -7.70 1.33
N ASP A 162 -5.05 -7.55 2.58
CA ASP A 162 -4.13 -6.51 3.01
C ASP A 162 -2.69 -6.94 2.66
N TRP A 163 -1.97 -6.11 1.90
CA TRP A 163 -0.69 -6.47 1.29
C TRP A 163 0.42 -5.44 1.52
N THR A 164 0.14 -4.35 2.22
CA THR A 164 1.13 -3.31 2.47
C THR A 164 1.88 -3.55 3.80
N ASN A 165 2.95 -2.80 4.01
CA ASN A 165 3.70 -2.81 5.28
C ASN A 165 3.20 -1.71 6.23
N GLY A 166 1.92 -1.35 6.15
CA GLY A 166 1.28 -0.32 6.96
C GLY A 166 0.73 0.88 6.18
N CYS A 167 1.03 0.98 4.90
CA CYS A 167 0.47 1.99 3.98
C CYS A 167 -1.01 1.71 3.65
N ILE A 168 -1.63 2.65 2.96
CA ILE A 168 -3.01 2.58 2.47
C ILE A 168 -2.97 2.46 0.96
N GLY A 169 -3.27 1.26 0.44
CA GLY A 169 -3.25 0.94 -0.98
C GLY A 169 -4.59 1.18 -1.65
N VAL A 170 -4.59 1.86 -2.78
CA VAL A 170 -5.74 2.10 -3.67
C VAL A 170 -5.39 1.71 -5.11
N THR A 171 -6.34 1.70 -6.02
CA THR A 171 -6.05 1.56 -7.45
C THR A 171 -5.33 2.79 -8.00
N ASN A 172 -4.64 2.65 -9.14
CA ASN A 172 -3.99 3.79 -9.78
C ASN A 172 -4.99 4.89 -10.20
N ALA A 173 -6.18 4.51 -10.67
CA ALA A 173 -7.23 5.46 -11.04
C ALA A 173 -7.74 6.24 -9.83
N GLU A 174 -8.01 5.56 -8.72
CA GLU A 174 -8.39 6.19 -7.46
C GLU A 174 -7.28 7.10 -6.92
N MET A 175 -6.02 6.67 -7.02
CA MET A 175 -4.88 7.48 -6.60
C MET A 175 -4.75 8.78 -7.41
N GLN A 176 -5.05 8.75 -8.71
CA GLN A 176 -5.11 9.94 -9.56
C GLN A 176 -6.21 10.91 -9.08
N GLU A 177 -7.40 10.39 -8.78
CA GLU A 177 -8.49 11.19 -8.25
C GLU A 177 -8.15 11.77 -6.87
N ILE A 178 -7.67 10.94 -5.92
CA ILE A 178 -7.23 11.37 -4.59
C ILE A 178 -6.15 12.46 -4.72
N TRP A 179 -5.19 12.28 -5.61
CA TRP A 179 -4.14 13.26 -5.85
C TRP A 179 -4.71 14.61 -6.28
N SER A 180 -5.70 14.62 -7.16
CA SER A 180 -6.32 15.88 -7.63
C SER A 180 -7.15 16.59 -6.56
N LEU A 181 -7.71 15.84 -5.61
CA LEU A 181 -8.61 16.36 -4.58
C LEU A 181 -7.90 16.74 -3.28
N VAL A 182 -6.71 16.16 -3.00
CA VAL A 182 -6.07 16.25 -1.69
C VAL A 182 -4.77 17.07 -1.77
N PRO A 183 -4.78 18.33 -1.30
CA PRO A 183 -3.56 19.13 -1.19
C PRO A 183 -2.70 18.70 0.01
N THR A 184 -1.43 19.14 0.03
CA THR A 184 -0.59 19.12 1.23
C THR A 184 -1.24 19.93 2.36
N GLY A 185 -1.13 19.47 3.58
CA GLY A 185 -1.75 20.06 4.77
C GLY A 185 -3.11 19.46 5.13
N THR A 186 -3.74 18.68 4.23
CA THR A 186 -5.05 18.06 4.50
C THR A 186 -4.99 17.17 5.75
N PRO A 187 -5.84 17.39 6.76
CA PRO A 187 -5.96 16.54 7.94
C PRO A 187 -6.35 15.11 7.59
N VAL A 188 -5.78 14.15 8.32
CA VAL A 188 -6.03 12.71 8.15
C VAL A 188 -6.39 12.11 9.51
N GLU A 189 -7.54 11.46 9.58
CA GLU A 189 -7.98 10.68 10.74
C GLU A 189 -7.93 9.19 10.38
N LEU A 190 -7.12 8.42 11.09
CA LEU A 190 -6.99 6.98 10.93
C LEU A 190 -7.58 6.32 12.18
N GLY A 191 -8.59 5.44 12.00
CA GLY A 191 -9.24 4.78 13.11
C GLY A 191 -9.96 3.49 12.72
N GLY A 192 -10.33 2.71 13.73
CA GLY A 192 -11.07 1.44 13.59
C GLY A 192 -12.57 1.61 13.54
#